data_9748a29abf4211e3779025d6281f3f34
#
_entry.id   9748a29abf4211e3779025d6281f3f34
#
_cell.length_a   1.000
_cell.length_b   1.000
_cell.length_c   1.000
_cell.angle_alpha   90.00
_cell.angle_beta   90.00
_cell.angle_gamma   90.00
#
_symmetry.space_group_name_H-M   'P 1'
#
loop_
_entity.id
_entity.type
_entity.pdbx_description
1 polymer ?
#
loop_
_entity_poly.entity_id
_entity_poly.type
_entity_poly.pdbx_seq_one_letter_code
_entity_poly.pdbx_strand_id
1 'polypeptide(L)'
;MELNKQLKKYIKRIFIAFFALSFIFCVLVIVAFLYLMGAINIKNKTDYIVLWEWWWNKDSNGESIIDMAKVMPFDWDYFVVRNLGNEDDKITVNGKTYSLLQDEAVSFIKDDKVVFSEVWYKDDYTFQYFIKGSVHFRGDCSYVKKEDAKFKAKKNEPGYLILEKIE
;
A
#
# COMPACT_ATOMS: atom_id res chain seq x y z
N MET A 1 21.86 50.12 31.78
CA MET A 1 21.74 49.88 30.30
C MET A 1 22.22 48.50 29.88
N GLU A 2 23.23 47.90 30.51
CA GLU A 2 23.78 46.58 30.20
C GLU A 2 22.84 45.39 30.54
N LEU A 3 22.16 45.46 31.68
CA LEU A 3 21.21 44.41 32.15
C LEU A 3 20.12 44.15 31.12
N ASN A 4 19.64 45.17 30.42
CA ASN A 4 18.60 45.07 29.40
C ASN A 4 19.09 44.38 28.11
N LYS A 5 20.38 44.49 27.78
CA LYS A 5 20.97 43.78 26.64
C LYS A 5 21.16 42.28 26.91
N GLN A 6 21.61 41.94 28.12
CA GLN A 6 21.73 40.53 28.52
C GLN A 6 20.40 39.83 28.58
N LEU A 7 19.38 40.46 29.17
CA LEU A 7 18.01 39.93 29.23
C LEU A 7 17.44 39.64 27.85
N LYS A 8 17.58 40.57 26.91
CA LYS A 8 17.16 40.36 25.51
C LYS A 8 17.87 39.21 24.84
N LYS A 9 19.17 39.02 25.11
CA LYS A 9 19.95 37.89 24.59
C LYS A 9 19.47 36.55 25.14
N TYR A 10 19.12 36.47 26.43
CA TYR A 10 18.55 35.26 27.04
C TYR A 10 17.17 34.94 26.50
N ILE A 11 16.30 35.93 26.40
CA ILE A 11 14.95 35.75 25.82
C ILE A 11 15.05 35.22 24.38
N LYS A 12 15.93 35.78 23.55
CA LYS A 12 16.15 35.30 22.17
C LYS A 12 16.64 33.84 22.14
N ARG A 13 17.53 33.44 23.04
CA ARG A 13 18.02 32.06 23.14
C ARG A 13 16.92 31.08 23.57
N ILE A 14 16.08 31.48 24.53
CA ILE A 14 14.92 30.69 24.99
C ILE A 14 13.93 30.51 23.84
N PHE A 15 13.63 31.58 23.09
CA PHE A 15 12.76 31.51 21.91
C PHE A 15 13.30 30.55 20.85
N ILE A 16 14.58 30.64 20.51
CA ILE A 16 15.22 29.74 19.53
C ILE A 16 15.15 28.28 20.00
N ALA A 17 15.45 28.03 21.28
CA ALA A 17 15.38 26.70 21.85
C ALA A 17 13.95 26.13 21.84
N PHE A 18 12.97 26.98 22.15
CA PHE A 18 11.55 26.59 22.11
C PHE A 18 11.09 26.25 20.68
N PHE A 19 11.47 27.07 19.70
CA PHE A 19 11.14 26.79 18.28
C PHE A 19 11.82 25.51 17.78
N ALA A 20 13.08 25.28 18.15
CA ALA A 20 13.81 24.07 17.77
C ALA A 20 13.16 22.81 18.40
N LEU A 21 12.79 22.87 19.66
CA LEU A 21 12.08 21.77 20.35
C LEU A 21 10.70 21.50 19.73
N SER A 22 9.94 22.55 19.44
CA SER A 22 8.64 22.44 18.78
C SER A 22 8.75 21.83 17.39
N PHE A 23 9.77 22.21 16.61
CA PHE A 23 10.01 21.65 15.29
C PHE A 23 10.38 20.15 15.37
N ILE A 24 11.27 19.78 16.30
CA ILE A 24 11.63 18.36 16.55
C ILE A 24 10.40 17.57 16.93
N PHE A 25 9.56 18.10 17.82
CA PHE A 25 8.31 17.44 18.22
C PHE A 25 7.37 17.23 17.04
N CYS A 26 7.17 18.23 16.20
CA CYS A 26 6.36 18.11 14.97
C CYS A 26 6.90 17.04 14.03
N VAL A 27 8.21 16.98 13.82
CA VAL A 27 8.85 15.95 12.98
C VAL A 27 8.63 14.56 13.58
N LEU A 28 8.78 14.39 14.89
CA LEU A 28 8.54 13.12 15.56
C LEU A 28 7.08 12.68 15.46
N VAL A 29 6.14 13.59 15.59
CA VAL A 29 4.70 13.31 15.41
C VAL A 29 4.42 12.88 13.97
N ILE A 30 4.99 13.55 12.97
CA ILE A 30 4.83 13.19 11.57
C ILE A 30 5.43 11.80 11.30
N VAL A 31 6.65 11.52 11.79
CA VAL A 31 7.28 10.21 11.65
C VAL A 31 6.48 9.11 12.34
N ALA A 32 6.00 9.36 13.56
CA ALA A 32 5.14 8.42 14.28
C ALA A 32 3.82 8.18 13.54
N PHE A 33 3.21 9.24 13.00
CA PHE A 33 2.00 9.14 12.20
C PHE A 33 2.23 8.33 10.92
N LEU A 34 3.30 8.59 10.18
CA LEU A 34 3.68 7.82 8.99
C LEU A 34 3.98 6.36 9.32
N TYR A 35 4.62 6.10 10.47
CA TYR A 35 4.86 4.73 10.96
C TYR A 35 3.55 4.02 11.32
N LEU A 36 2.65 4.67 12.06
CA LEU A 36 1.32 4.16 12.41
C LEU A 36 0.44 3.93 11.18
N MET A 37 0.54 4.80 10.17
CA MET A 37 -0.16 4.64 8.89
C MET A 37 0.46 3.54 8.01
N GLY A 38 1.53 2.89 8.45
CA GLY A 38 2.24 1.87 7.67
C GLY A 38 3.02 2.42 6.48
N ALA A 39 3.09 3.76 6.32
CA ALA A 39 3.77 4.41 5.20
C ALA A 39 5.27 4.12 5.17
N ILE A 40 5.89 3.87 6.32
CA ILE A 40 7.32 3.49 6.42
C ILE A 40 7.52 2.00 6.10
N ASN A 41 6.48 1.18 6.23
CA ASN A 41 6.47 -0.25 5.88
C ASN A 41 5.97 -0.53 4.46
N ILE A 42 5.71 0.48 3.64
CA ILE A 42 5.18 0.37 2.26
C ILE A 42 6.03 -0.56 1.38
N LYS A 43 7.32 -0.71 1.65
CA LYS A 43 8.18 -1.63 0.90
C LYS A 43 7.71 -3.10 0.91
N ASN A 44 6.83 -3.46 1.84
CA ASN A 44 6.38 -4.84 2.04
C ASN A 44 4.87 -5.03 1.87
N LYS A 45 4.13 -3.99 1.40
CA LYS A 45 2.68 -4.07 1.25
C LYS A 45 2.27 -3.55 -0.12
N THR A 46 2.09 -4.49 -1.04
CA THR A 46 1.76 -4.18 -2.43
C THR A 46 0.34 -3.66 -2.61
N ASP A 47 -0.59 -4.02 -1.73
CA ASP A 47 -1.94 -3.47 -1.67
C ASP A 47 -1.95 -1.94 -1.45
N TYR A 48 -1.08 -1.44 -0.56
CA TYR A 48 -0.93 0.00 -0.33
C TYR A 48 -0.33 0.73 -1.54
N ILE A 49 0.60 0.08 -2.27
CA ILE A 49 1.16 0.66 -3.49
C ILE A 49 0.05 0.88 -4.51
N VAL A 50 -0.81 -0.10 -4.69
CA VAL A 50 -1.96 -0.03 -5.60
C VAL A 50 -2.97 1.05 -5.16
N LEU A 51 -3.30 1.10 -3.87
CA LEU A 51 -4.18 2.13 -3.31
C LEU A 51 -3.61 3.53 -3.49
N TRP A 52 -2.31 3.70 -3.27
CA TRP A 52 -1.62 4.97 -3.41
C TRP A 52 -1.57 5.43 -4.86
N GLU A 53 -1.26 4.51 -5.80
CA GLU A 53 -1.29 4.78 -7.24
C GLU A 53 -2.68 5.22 -7.70
N TRP A 54 -3.73 4.50 -7.26
CA TRP A 54 -5.10 4.92 -7.53
C TRP A 54 -5.40 6.30 -6.96
N TRP A 55 -5.03 6.58 -5.72
CA TRP A 55 -5.34 7.85 -5.05
C TRP A 55 -4.77 9.06 -5.78
N TRP A 56 -3.55 8.95 -6.29
CA TRP A 56 -2.87 10.05 -6.98
C TRP A 56 -3.33 10.23 -8.43
N ASN A 57 -3.75 9.17 -9.10
CA ASN A 57 -4.05 9.17 -10.52
C ASN A 57 -5.55 9.08 -10.84
N LYS A 58 -6.43 9.01 -9.83
CA LYS A 58 -7.88 8.97 -10.04
C LYS A 58 -8.39 10.25 -10.67
N ASP A 59 -9.29 10.09 -11.61
CA ASP A 59 -10.04 11.19 -12.26
C ASP A 59 -11.16 11.73 -11.35
N SER A 60 -11.97 12.66 -11.91
CA SER A 60 -13.13 13.25 -11.23
C SER A 60 -14.23 12.23 -10.88
N ASN A 61 -14.26 11.07 -11.55
CA ASN A 61 -15.20 9.98 -11.31
C ASN A 61 -14.67 8.97 -10.28
N GLY A 62 -13.45 9.20 -9.75
CA GLY A 62 -12.78 8.30 -8.83
C GLY A 62 -12.23 7.04 -9.49
N GLU A 63 -11.99 7.06 -10.79
CA GLU A 63 -11.44 5.95 -11.57
C GLU A 63 -9.99 6.22 -11.96
N SER A 64 -9.16 5.19 -12.03
CA SER A 64 -7.80 5.27 -12.58
C SER A 64 -7.43 3.98 -13.30
N ILE A 65 -6.36 4.03 -14.10
CA ILE A 65 -5.76 2.83 -14.70
C ILE A 65 -4.47 2.53 -13.93
N ILE A 66 -4.39 1.31 -13.41
CA ILE A 66 -3.22 0.82 -12.70
C ILE A 66 -2.50 -0.21 -13.58
N ASP A 67 -1.25 0.07 -13.90
CA ASP A 67 -0.34 -0.83 -14.60
C ASP A 67 0.58 -1.50 -13.56
N MET A 68 0.21 -2.73 -13.17
CA MET A 68 0.95 -3.48 -12.14
C MET A 68 2.40 -3.73 -12.51
N ALA A 69 2.68 -3.83 -13.83
CA ALA A 69 4.05 -4.00 -14.31
C ALA A 69 4.97 -2.83 -13.98
N LYS A 70 4.40 -1.63 -13.81
CA LYS A 70 5.14 -0.40 -13.50
C LYS A 70 5.19 -0.07 -12.02
N VAL A 71 4.12 -0.41 -11.29
CA VAL A 71 3.98 0.02 -9.90
C VAL A 71 4.60 -0.95 -8.90
N MET A 72 4.73 -2.24 -9.25
CA MET A 72 5.35 -3.20 -8.34
C MET A 72 6.87 -2.95 -8.23
N PRO A 73 7.42 -2.89 -6.99
CA PRO A 73 8.81 -2.51 -6.75
C PRO A 73 9.83 -3.65 -6.95
N PHE A 74 9.40 -4.79 -7.48
CA PHE A 74 10.22 -5.98 -7.75
C PHE A 74 9.92 -6.53 -9.14
N ASP A 75 10.79 -7.40 -9.64
CA ASP A 75 10.60 -8.04 -10.94
C ASP A 75 9.79 -9.35 -10.80
N TRP A 76 8.91 -9.61 -11.76
CA TRP A 76 7.98 -10.74 -11.78
C TRP A 76 7.54 -11.03 -13.22
N ASP A 77 7.02 -12.23 -13.48
CA ASP A 77 6.55 -12.65 -14.81
C ASP A 77 5.03 -12.72 -14.85
N TYR A 78 4.42 -13.24 -13.79
CA TYR A 78 2.96 -13.30 -13.61
C TYR A 78 2.61 -13.30 -12.14
N PHE A 79 1.37 -12.98 -11.83
CA PHE A 79 0.82 -13.18 -10.50
C PHE A 79 -0.41 -14.08 -10.54
N VAL A 80 -0.68 -14.70 -9.42
CA VAL A 80 -1.87 -15.51 -9.17
C VAL A 80 -2.63 -14.94 -7.98
N VAL A 81 -3.97 -14.94 -8.10
CA VAL A 81 -4.86 -14.54 -7.02
C VAL A 81 -5.63 -15.77 -6.59
N ARG A 82 -5.61 -16.04 -5.28
CA ARG A 82 -6.45 -17.05 -4.69
C ARG A 82 -7.79 -16.42 -4.29
N ASN A 83 -8.89 -16.95 -4.80
CA ASN A 83 -10.23 -16.56 -4.35
C ASN A 83 -10.60 -17.30 -3.08
N LEU A 84 -11.24 -16.59 -2.14
CA LEU A 84 -11.88 -17.19 -0.97
C LEU A 84 -12.86 -18.28 -1.40
N GLY A 85 -12.71 -19.47 -0.86
CA GLY A 85 -13.61 -20.59 -1.11
C GLY A 85 -12.98 -21.82 -1.76
N ASN A 86 -11.73 -21.74 -2.23
CA ASN A 86 -10.98 -22.93 -2.60
C ASN A 86 -10.25 -23.47 -1.35
N GLU A 87 -10.64 -24.66 -0.91
CA GLU A 87 -10.03 -25.36 0.23
C GLU A 87 -8.57 -25.76 -0.02
N ASP A 88 -8.12 -25.75 -1.28
CA ASP A 88 -6.76 -26.12 -1.64
C ASP A 88 -5.79 -24.94 -1.45
N ASP A 89 -4.82 -25.13 -0.55
CA ASP A 89 -3.68 -24.20 -0.35
C ASP A 89 -2.73 -24.16 -1.55
N LYS A 90 -3.15 -24.68 -2.70
CA LYS A 90 -2.30 -24.85 -3.88
C LYS A 90 -3.03 -24.39 -5.13
N ILE A 91 -2.30 -23.71 -5.98
CA ILE A 91 -2.73 -23.40 -7.34
C ILE A 91 -1.77 -24.04 -8.33
N THR A 92 -2.29 -24.63 -9.38
CA THR A 92 -1.47 -25.21 -10.45
C THR A 92 -1.55 -24.31 -11.68
N VAL A 93 -0.40 -23.77 -12.10
CA VAL A 93 -0.27 -22.92 -13.27
C VAL A 93 0.83 -23.49 -14.15
N ASN A 94 0.54 -23.69 -15.44
CA ASN A 94 1.47 -24.25 -16.42
C ASN A 94 2.10 -25.59 -15.97
N GLY A 95 1.31 -26.45 -15.29
CA GLY A 95 1.76 -27.74 -14.77
C GLY A 95 2.62 -27.67 -13.50
N LYS A 96 2.85 -26.47 -12.95
CA LYS A 96 3.54 -26.28 -11.67
C LYS A 96 2.58 -25.92 -10.57
N THR A 97 2.75 -26.54 -9.42
CA THR A 97 1.90 -26.34 -8.25
C THR A 97 2.61 -25.41 -7.26
N TYR A 98 1.94 -24.32 -6.89
CA TYR A 98 2.39 -23.33 -5.91
C TYR A 98 1.57 -23.47 -4.64
N SER A 99 2.25 -23.50 -3.50
CA SER A 99 1.60 -23.37 -2.19
C SER A 99 1.37 -21.89 -1.93
N LEU A 100 0.12 -21.50 -1.73
CA LEU A 100 -0.27 -20.12 -1.45
C LEU A 100 -0.58 -19.97 0.03
N LEU A 101 -0.42 -18.76 0.54
CA LEU A 101 -0.88 -18.43 1.88
C LEU A 101 -2.40 -18.65 1.99
N GLN A 102 -2.86 -19.08 3.16
CA GLN A 102 -4.29 -19.15 3.47
C GLN A 102 -4.86 -17.72 3.33
N ASP A 103 -6.06 -17.57 2.81
CA ASP A 103 -6.79 -16.33 2.53
C ASP A 103 -6.43 -15.68 1.15
N GLU A 104 -7.22 -14.70 0.73
CA GLU A 104 -7.10 -14.00 -0.56
C GLU A 104 -5.69 -13.42 -0.77
N ALA A 105 -4.75 -14.30 -1.10
CA ALA A 105 -3.37 -13.93 -1.32
C ALA A 105 -3.11 -13.64 -2.79
N VAL A 106 -2.37 -12.57 -3.03
CA VAL A 106 -1.75 -12.30 -4.32
C VAL A 106 -0.31 -12.78 -4.24
N SER A 107 0.07 -13.68 -5.13
CA SER A 107 1.42 -14.24 -5.18
C SER A 107 2.06 -13.92 -6.52
N PHE A 108 3.19 -13.22 -6.48
CA PHE A 108 3.98 -12.86 -7.66
C PHE A 108 5.06 -13.92 -7.89
N ILE A 109 5.18 -14.33 -9.13
CA ILE A 109 6.07 -15.42 -9.55
C ILE A 109 7.05 -14.88 -10.58
N LYS A 110 8.31 -15.26 -10.43
CA LYS A 110 9.39 -15.05 -11.38
C LYS A 110 10.23 -16.32 -11.52
N ASP A 111 10.57 -16.68 -12.76
CA ASP A 111 11.36 -17.90 -13.04
C ASP A 111 10.81 -19.11 -12.29
N ASP A 112 9.47 -19.26 -12.29
CA ASP A 112 8.71 -20.31 -11.62
C ASP A 112 8.91 -20.41 -10.08
N LYS A 113 9.28 -19.31 -9.44
CA LYS A 113 9.40 -19.21 -7.98
C LYS A 113 8.54 -18.07 -7.45
N VAL A 114 7.89 -18.29 -6.32
CA VAL A 114 7.18 -17.19 -5.62
C VAL A 114 8.23 -16.20 -5.09
N VAL A 115 8.24 -15.00 -5.63
CA VAL A 115 9.16 -13.92 -5.22
C VAL A 115 8.54 -13.02 -4.18
N PHE A 116 7.21 -12.95 -4.17
CA PHE A 116 6.46 -12.18 -3.19
C PHE A 116 5.05 -12.77 -3.04
N SER A 117 4.52 -12.78 -1.82
CA SER A 117 3.13 -13.18 -1.55
C SER A 117 2.58 -12.36 -0.40
N GLU A 118 1.35 -11.85 -0.56
CA GLU A 118 0.70 -11.03 0.45
C GLU A 118 -0.82 -11.25 0.43
N VAL A 119 -1.44 -11.18 1.60
CA VAL A 119 -2.89 -11.14 1.74
C VAL A 119 -3.37 -9.72 1.52
N TRP A 120 -4.12 -9.48 0.44
CA TRP A 120 -4.65 -8.16 0.09
C TRP A 120 -6.00 -7.88 0.75
N TYR A 121 -6.74 -8.92 1.08
CA TYR A 121 -7.96 -8.81 1.86
C TYR A 121 -7.70 -9.11 3.33
N LYS A 122 -7.98 -8.16 4.18
CA LYS A 122 -7.98 -8.34 5.63
C LYS A 122 -9.27 -7.76 6.19
N ASP A 123 -10.08 -8.60 6.79
CA ASP A 123 -11.17 -8.18 7.68
C ASP A 123 -10.63 -7.67 9.03
N ASP A 124 -9.43 -7.09 9.04
CA ASP A 124 -8.81 -6.61 10.25
C ASP A 124 -9.38 -5.25 10.65
N TYR A 125 -10.35 -5.30 11.57
CA TYR A 125 -11.10 -4.15 12.08
C TYR A 125 -10.25 -3.13 12.86
N THR A 126 -8.99 -3.40 13.14
CA THR A 126 -8.19 -2.60 14.08
C THR A 126 -7.63 -1.30 13.49
N PHE A 127 -7.49 -1.17 12.17
CA PHE A 127 -6.98 0.03 11.50
C PHE A 127 -7.96 0.67 10.50
N GLN A 128 -9.18 0.15 10.40
CA GLN A 128 -10.17 0.50 9.36
C GLN A 128 -10.77 1.91 9.47
N TYR A 129 -10.54 2.64 10.55
CA TYR A 129 -11.18 3.94 10.74
C TYR A 129 -10.61 5.06 9.86
N PHE A 130 -9.38 4.91 9.34
CA PHE A 130 -8.75 5.96 8.52
C PHE A 130 -8.54 5.59 7.04
N ILE A 131 -8.28 4.34 6.73
CA ILE A 131 -8.14 3.87 5.34
C ILE A 131 -8.75 2.48 5.25
N LYS A 132 -10.04 2.38 4.91
CA LYS A 132 -10.60 1.11 4.42
C LYS A 132 -9.95 0.81 3.07
N GLY A 133 -8.90 0.02 3.10
CA GLY A 133 -8.10 -0.28 1.93
C GLY A 133 -7.91 -1.77 1.77
N SER A 134 -8.97 -2.51 1.46
CA SER A 134 -8.79 -3.79 0.81
C SER A 134 -8.93 -3.59 -0.69
N VAL A 135 -8.07 -4.24 -1.43
CA VAL A 135 -8.07 -4.27 -2.89
C VAL A 135 -8.66 -5.60 -3.31
N HIS A 136 -9.67 -5.56 -4.18
CA HIS A 136 -10.34 -6.74 -4.69
C HIS A 136 -10.22 -6.80 -6.21
N PHE A 137 -10.04 -7.99 -6.73
CA PHE A 137 -10.10 -8.24 -8.17
C PHE A 137 -11.53 -8.62 -8.58
N ARG A 138 -12.00 -8.05 -9.68
CA ARG A 138 -13.26 -8.43 -10.33
C ARG A 138 -12.96 -9.19 -11.61
N GLY A 139 -13.68 -10.29 -11.82
CA GLY A 139 -13.50 -11.17 -12.97
C GLY A 139 -12.46 -12.25 -12.73
N ASP A 140 -12.10 -12.98 -13.79
CA ASP A 140 -11.09 -14.02 -13.71
C ASP A 140 -9.70 -13.42 -13.71
N CYS A 141 -9.17 -13.19 -12.52
CA CYS A 141 -7.82 -12.75 -12.26
C CYS A 141 -6.98 -13.83 -11.58
N SER A 142 -7.41 -15.10 -11.64
CA SER A 142 -6.69 -16.24 -11.03
C SER A 142 -5.25 -16.36 -11.51
N TYR A 143 -5.00 -15.96 -12.77
CA TYR A 143 -3.67 -15.92 -13.38
C TYR A 143 -3.55 -14.71 -14.29
N VAL A 144 -2.56 -13.84 -14.05
CA VAL A 144 -2.34 -12.63 -14.87
C VAL A 144 -0.87 -12.48 -15.19
N LYS A 145 -0.55 -12.45 -16.48
CA LYS A 145 0.81 -12.16 -16.95
C LYS A 145 1.15 -10.69 -16.78
N LYS A 146 2.45 -10.39 -16.66
CA LYS A 146 2.96 -9.04 -16.46
C LYS A 146 2.52 -8.07 -17.56
N GLU A 147 2.56 -8.51 -18.81
CA GLU A 147 2.14 -7.72 -19.98
C GLU A 147 0.65 -7.37 -19.97
N ASP A 148 -0.19 -8.23 -19.37
CA ASP A 148 -1.66 -8.10 -19.31
C ASP A 148 -2.14 -7.45 -18.00
N ALA A 149 -1.23 -7.06 -17.11
CA ALA A 149 -1.56 -6.65 -15.75
C ALA A 149 -1.97 -5.18 -15.66
N LYS A 150 -2.92 -4.77 -16.51
CA LYS A 150 -3.56 -3.45 -16.48
C LYS A 150 -4.99 -3.56 -15.99
N PHE A 151 -5.33 -2.70 -15.05
CA PHE A 151 -6.62 -2.73 -14.38
C PHE A 151 -7.26 -1.36 -14.35
N LYS A 152 -8.57 -1.31 -14.61
CA LYS A 152 -9.40 -0.19 -14.23
C LYS A 152 -9.69 -0.29 -12.74
N ALA A 153 -9.31 0.72 -11.99
CA ALA A 153 -9.45 0.78 -10.55
C ALA A 153 -10.51 1.80 -10.16
N LYS A 154 -11.47 1.38 -9.32
CA LYS A 154 -12.54 2.23 -8.81
C LYS A 154 -12.88 1.85 -7.37
N LYS A 155 -13.08 2.86 -6.52
CA LYS A 155 -13.56 2.63 -5.17
C LYS A 155 -15.06 2.39 -5.18
N ASN A 156 -15.52 1.30 -4.53
CA ASN A 156 -16.93 1.02 -4.33
C ASN A 156 -17.41 1.50 -2.94
N GLU A 157 -18.70 1.48 -2.71
CA GLU A 157 -19.27 1.46 -1.36
C GLU A 157 -19.35 -0.02 -0.89
N PRO A 158 -18.75 -0.40 0.22
CA PRO A 158 -18.35 0.34 1.42
C PRO A 158 -16.89 0.83 1.49
N GLY A 159 -16.21 1.01 0.39
CA GLY A 159 -14.91 1.68 0.40
C GLY A 159 -13.73 0.80 -0.03
N TYR A 160 -13.98 -0.35 -0.67
CA TYR A 160 -12.97 -1.21 -1.26
C TYR A 160 -12.52 -0.69 -2.63
N LEU A 161 -11.24 -0.85 -2.95
CA LEU A 161 -10.75 -0.61 -4.30
C LEU A 161 -10.98 -1.86 -5.15
N ILE A 162 -11.78 -1.74 -6.20
CA ILE A 162 -12.03 -2.83 -7.15
C ILE A 162 -11.10 -2.65 -8.34
N LEU A 163 -10.38 -3.70 -8.67
CA LEU A 163 -9.55 -3.82 -9.86
C LEU A 163 -10.25 -4.71 -10.89
N GLU A 164 -10.59 -4.15 -12.03
CA GLU A 164 -11.19 -4.85 -13.15
C GLU A 164 -10.18 -4.90 -14.29
N LYS A 165 -9.88 -6.12 -14.78
CA LYS A 165 -8.90 -6.31 -15.86
C LYS A 165 -9.36 -5.59 -17.12
N ILE A 166 -8.45 -4.88 -17.77
CA ILE A 166 -8.69 -4.26 -19.08
C ILE A 166 -8.33 -5.31 -20.14
N GLU A 167 -9.30 -5.62 -21.01
CA GLU A 167 -9.10 -6.51 -22.17
C GLU A 167 -8.25 -5.83 -23.26
#